data_a40ec2f7160cfb525420a5884a49cab0
#
_entry.id   a40ec2f7160cfb525420a5884a49cab0
#
_cell.length_a   1.000
_cell.length_b   1.000
_cell.length_c   1.000
_cell.angle_alpha   90.00
_cell.angle_beta   90.00
_cell.angle_gamma   90.00
#
_symmetry.space_group_name_H-M   'P 1'
#
loop_
_entity.id
_entity.type
_entity.pdbx_description
1 polymer ?
#
loop_
_entity_poly.entity_id
_entity_poly.type
_entity_poly.pdbx_seq_one_letter_code
_entity_poly.pdbx_strand_id
1 'polypeptide(L)'
;MYLIKQANMLKCTLEPGDRLSETQLMEITSGGYSSLLPCQRAQINGVMTLVYDTHAYNTMESSAAHMTPQQMRQTILELLHALRQLERQSELSGLRMGNLCVEFDKVYLNGETLRPAFVYAPLETAREFSEAELRHEIMETIQSNACVRDEGNEMLLRYLQDPGNGLYDLIDRIPKIEQEASRPAPAPEHGEAFHQLQVENRRLRQRMLLFGGAAVLLIVIVVLLVLFSRGDEEPVGAATEAPATQAVTTEAALMPGDLNGDGKITREDRDLLIGSVNGEILLSPAQWKAADLNGDGKVDMDDCAELTMLEREGE
;
A
#
# COMPACT_ATOMS: atom_id res chain seq x y z
N MET A 1 -12.12 -3.52 -34.12
CA MET A 1 -12.61 -4.46 -33.10
C MET A 1 -12.99 -3.71 -31.83
N TYR A 2 -14.17 -3.94 -31.28
CA TYR A 2 -14.65 -3.31 -30.02
C TYR A 2 -14.89 -4.38 -28.97
N LEU A 3 -14.36 -4.15 -27.77
CA LEU A 3 -14.60 -4.99 -26.60
C LEU A 3 -15.58 -4.30 -25.66
N ILE A 4 -16.69 -4.95 -25.32
CA ILE A 4 -17.71 -4.44 -24.43
C ILE A 4 -17.92 -5.43 -23.30
N LYS A 5 -17.61 -5.02 -22.06
CA LYS A 5 -17.89 -5.81 -20.86
C LYS A 5 -19.36 -5.69 -20.50
N GLN A 6 -20.04 -6.82 -20.36
CA GLN A 6 -21.44 -6.89 -19.98
C GLN A 6 -21.64 -7.99 -18.91
N ALA A 7 -21.80 -7.57 -17.67
CA ALA A 7 -21.84 -8.47 -16.51
C ALA A 7 -20.60 -9.40 -16.49
N ASN A 8 -20.80 -10.72 -16.55
CA ASN A 8 -19.75 -11.74 -16.49
C ASN A 8 -19.26 -12.20 -17.88
N MET A 9 -19.50 -11.41 -18.90
CA MET A 9 -19.09 -11.70 -20.27
C MET A 9 -18.40 -10.50 -20.90
N LEU A 10 -17.35 -10.76 -21.69
CA LEU A 10 -16.73 -9.78 -22.55
C LEU A 10 -17.13 -10.10 -23.99
N LYS A 11 -17.78 -9.15 -24.67
CA LYS A 11 -18.18 -9.27 -26.05
C LYS A 11 -17.19 -8.54 -26.94
N CYS A 12 -16.69 -9.24 -27.95
CA CYS A 12 -15.84 -8.68 -28.98
C CYS A 12 -16.61 -8.60 -30.28
N THR A 13 -16.94 -7.39 -30.72
CA THR A 13 -17.60 -7.13 -32.00
C THR A 13 -16.56 -6.71 -33.01
N LEU A 14 -16.63 -7.31 -34.21
CA LEU A 14 -15.72 -7.01 -35.31
C LEU A 14 -16.11 -5.73 -36.01
N GLU A 15 -15.13 -4.96 -36.45
CA GLU A 15 -15.33 -3.80 -37.31
C GLU A 15 -15.50 -4.21 -38.77
N PRO A 16 -16.14 -3.34 -39.58
CA PRO A 16 -16.16 -3.55 -41.03
C PRO A 16 -14.73 -3.61 -41.59
N GLY A 17 -14.33 -4.77 -42.08
CA GLY A 17 -12.97 -5.03 -42.58
C GLY A 17 -12.14 -6.01 -41.74
N ASP A 18 -12.51 -6.23 -40.48
CA ASP A 18 -11.91 -7.29 -39.68
C ASP A 18 -12.29 -8.67 -40.25
N ARG A 19 -11.31 -9.54 -40.39
CA ARG A 19 -11.52 -10.91 -40.83
C ARG A 19 -11.04 -11.87 -39.74
N LEU A 20 -11.90 -12.81 -39.37
CA LEU A 20 -11.55 -13.88 -38.44
C LEU A 20 -10.73 -14.97 -39.17
N SER A 21 -9.69 -15.40 -38.51
CA SER A 21 -8.99 -16.63 -38.89
C SER A 21 -9.76 -17.83 -38.31
N GLU A 22 -10.44 -18.58 -39.16
CA GLU A 22 -11.20 -19.77 -38.75
C GLU A 22 -10.32 -20.82 -38.08
N THR A 23 -9.07 -20.95 -38.52
CA THR A 23 -8.08 -21.86 -37.91
C THR A 23 -7.77 -21.46 -36.46
N GLN A 24 -7.44 -20.20 -36.23
CA GLN A 24 -7.16 -19.70 -34.88
C GLN A 24 -8.41 -19.76 -34.00
N LEU A 25 -9.59 -19.45 -34.56
CA LEU A 25 -10.85 -19.53 -33.84
C LEU A 25 -11.16 -20.96 -33.36
N MET A 26 -10.99 -21.94 -34.22
CA MET A 26 -11.15 -23.36 -33.85
C MET A 26 -10.17 -23.76 -32.74
N GLU A 27 -8.93 -23.28 -32.83
CA GLU A 27 -7.89 -23.57 -31.86
C GLU A 27 -8.23 -23.03 -30.47
N ILE A 28 -8.62 -21.76 -30.35
CA ILE A 28 -8.94 -21.14 -29.03
C ILE A 28 -10.27 -21.69 -28.46
N THR A 29 -11.23 -22.06 -29.29
CA THR A 29 -12.51 -22.64 -28.85
C THR A 29 -12.40 -24.11 -28.44
N SER A 30 -11.34 -24.82 -28.83
CA SER A 30 -11.05 -26.19 -28.39
C SER A 30 -10.74 -26.29 -26.88
N GLY A 31 -10.43 -25.19 -26.20
CA GLY A 31 -10.18 -25.10 -24.74
C GLY A 31 -8.81 -25.59 -24.31
N GLY A 32 -7.84 -25.73 -25.23
CA GLY A 32 -6.49 -26.24 -24.95
C GLY A 32 -5.55 -25.24 -24.26
N TYR A 33 -5.96 -23.97 -24.05
CA TYR A 33 -5.10 -22.88 -23.58
C TYR A 33 -5.56 -22.35 -22.24
N SER A 34 -4.90 -22.76 -21.17
CA SER A 34 -5.25 -22.34 -19.80
C SER A 34 -4.97 -20.84 -19.52
N SER A 35 -4.12 -20.23 -20.35
CA SER A 35 -3.77 -18.81 -20.24
C SER A 35 -4.60 -17.92 -21.19
N LEU A 36 -5.61 -18.46 -21.86
CA LEU A 36 -6.57 -17.69 -22.64
C LEU A 36 -7.94 -17.73 -21.96
N LEU A 37 -8.67 -16.62 -22.01
CA LEU A 37 -10.07 -16.62 -21.59
C LEU A 37 -10.90 -17.58 -22.45
N PRO A 38 -11.77 -18.39 -21.83
CA PRO A 38 -12.69 -19.24 -22.59
C PRO A 38 -13.53 -18.41 -23.56
N CYS A 39 -13.46 -18.75 -24.85
CA CYS A 39 -14.09 -18.00 -25.93
C CYS A 39 -15.12 -18.87 -26.66
N GLN A 40 -16.23 -18.25 -26.98
CA GLN A 40 -17.29 -18.88 -27.81
C GLN A 40 -17.68 -17.95 -28.97
N ARG A 41 -18.02 -18.56 -30.10
CA ARG A 41 -18.59 -17.85 -31.24
C ARG A 41 -20.10 -17.71 -31.07
N ALA A 42 -20.62 -16.50 -31.22
CA ALA A 42 -22.03 -16.19 -31.16
C ALA A 42 -22.43 -15.28 -32.33
N GLN A 43 -23.70 -15.35 -32.73
CA GLN A 43 -24.28 -14.38 -33.65
C GLN A 43 -25.30 -13.55 -32.89
N ILE A 44 -25.06 -12.26 -32.72
CA ILE A 44 -25.91 -11.34 -31.99
C ILE A 44 -26.45 -10.31 -32.99
N ASN A 45 -27.75 -10.26 -33.18
CA ASN A 45 -28.41 -9.34 -34.14
C ASN A 45 -27.86 -9.46 -35.58
N GLY A 46 -27.49 -10.68 -35.99
CA GLY A 46 -26.90 -10.92 -37.30
C GLY A 46 -25.40 -10.61 -37.43
N VAL A 47 -24.80 -10.04 -36.38
CA VAL A 47 -23.38 -9.71 -36.36
C VAL A 47 -22.60 -10.81 -35.65
N MET A 48 -21.49 -11.25 -36.27
CA MET A 48 -20.56 -12.18 -35.66
C MET A 48 -19.89 -11.55 -34.46
N THR A 49 -19.98 -12.21 -33.32
CA THR A 49 -19.46 -11.75 -32.05
C THR A 49 -18.72 -12.88 -31.36
N LEU A 50 -17.55 -12.60 -30.81
CA LEU A 50 -16.87 -13.49 -29.89
C LEU A 50 -17.28 -13.14 -28.47
N VAL A 51 -17.58 -14.16 -27.68
CA VAL A 51 -18.02 -14.01 -26.29
C VAL A 51 -17.03 -14.74 -25.40
N TYR A 52 -16.40 -14.01 -24.48
CA TYR A 52 -15.48 -14.56 -23.50
C TYR A 52 -16.17 -14.64 -22.15
N ASP A 53 -16.02 -15.77 -21.47
CA ASP A 53 -16.53 -15.96 -20.11
C ASP A 53 -15.55 -15.34 -19.10
N THR A 54 -16.04 -14.34 -18.37
CA THR A 54 -15.27 -13.63 -17.33
C THR A 54 -15.83 -13.85 -15.93
N HIS A 55 -16.71 -14.87 -15.74
CA HIS A 55 -17.40 -15.07 -14.47
C HIS A 55 -16.45 -15.25 -13.26
N ALA A 56 -15.34 -15.98 -13.45
CA ALA A 56 -14.36 -16.25 -12.40
C ALA A 56 -13.14 -15.30 -12.44
N TYR A 57 -13.25 -14.19 -13.17
CA TYR A 57 -12.09 -13.36 -13.49
C TYR A 57 -12.36 -11.88 -13.23
N ASN A 58 -11.32 -11.20 -12.75
CA ASN A 58 -11.25 -9.73 -12.64
C ASN A 58 -10.15 -9.20 -13.57
N THR A 59 -10.25 -7.97 -14.03
CA THR A 59 -9.15 -7.36 -14.81
C THR A 59 -7.91 -7.17 -13.95
N MET A 60 -6.73 -7.23 -14.56
CA MET A 60 -5.45 -6.96 -13.89
C MET A 60 -5.46 -5.56 -13.27
N GLU A 61 -5.97 -4.56 -14.00
CA GLU A 61 -6.12 -3.18 -13.54
C GLU A 61 -6.95 -3.09 -12.25
N SER A 62 -8.15 -3.69 -12.23
CA SER A 62 -9.02 -3.67 -11.04
C SER A 62 -8.45 -4.46 -9.86
N SER A 63 -7.72 -5.52 -10.13
CA SER A 63 -7.11 -6.37 -9.11
C SER A 63 -5.89 -5.71 -8.47
N ALA A 64 -5.12 -4.95 -9.25
CA ALA A 64 -3.90 -4.28 -8.78
C ALA A 64 -4.15 -3.32 -7.60
N ALA A 65 -5.34 -2.69 -7.56
CA ALA A 65 -5.72 -1.79 -6.47
C ALA A 65 -5.85 -2.48 -5.09
N HIS A 66 -5.94 -3.82 -5.08
CA HIS A 66 -6.14 -4.62 -3.86
C HIS A 66 -4.99 -5.61 -3.60
N MET A 67 -3.92 -5.53 -4.39
CA MET A 67 -2.76 -6.42 -4.25
C MET A 67 -1.75 -5.86 -3.25
N THR A 68 -1.08 -6.76 -2.53
CA THR A 68 0.17 -6.43 -1.84
C THR A 68 1.32 -6.29 -2.85
N PRO A 69 2.42 -5.60 -2.49
CA PRO A 69 3.59 -5.49 -3.37
C PRO A 69 4.14 -6.85 -3.82
N GLN A 70 4.16 -7.83 -2.93
CA GLN A 70 4.61 -9.19 -3.23
C GLN A 70 3.67 -9.90 -4.21
N GLN A 71 2.34 -9.77 -4.00
CA GLN A 71 1.35 -10.34 -4.93
C GLN A 71 1.48 -9.73 -6.32
N MET A 72 1.74 -8.42 -6.43
CA MET A 72 1.98 -7.77 -7.72
C MET A 72 3.18 -8.39 -8.45
N ARG A 73 4.34 -8.53 -7.78
CA ARG A 73 5.52 -9.17 -8.38
C ARG A 73 5.27 -10.61 -8.79
N GLN A 74 4.58 -11.38 -7.94
CA GLN A 74 4.21 -12.76 -8.27
C GLN A 74 3.27 -12.84 -9.47
N THR A 75 2.29 -11.94 -9.56
CA THR A 75 1.35 -11.88 -10.69
C THR A 75 2.07 -11.49 -11.98
N ILE A 76 3.02 -10.55 -11.94
CA ILE A 76 3.86 -10.21 -13.10
C ILE A 76 4.69 -11.44 -13.54
N LEU A 77 5.26 -12.18 -12.59
CA LEU A 77 6.01 -13.40 -12.89
C LEU A 77 5.14 -14.45 -13.58
N GLU A 78 3.95 -14.71 -13.04
CA GLU A 78 2.98 -15.65 -13.64
C GLU A 78 2.53 -15.18 -15.03
N LEU A 79 2.34 -13.87 -15.24
CA LEU A 79 2.00 -13.28 -16.53
C LEU A 79 3.10 -13.55 -17.56
N LEU A 80 4.36 -13.32 -17.21
CA LEU A 80 5.50 -13.59 -18.10
C LEU A 80 5.65 -15.09 -18.41
N HIS A 81 5.42 -15.95 -17.43
CA HIS A 81 5.40 -17.41 -17.66
C HIS A 81 4.28 -17.83 -18.62
N ALA A 82 3.08 -17.27 -18.45
CA ALA A 82 1.93 -17.54 -19.30
C ALA A 82 2.20 -17.09 -20.75
N LEU A 83 2.77 -15.89 -20.94
CA LEU A 83 3.16 -15.39 -22.26
C LEU A 83 4.20 -16.28 -22.91
N ARG A 84 5.25 -16.65 -22.18
CA ARG A 84 6.30 -17.53 -22.72
C ARG A 84 5.76 -18.93 -23.09
N GLN A 85 4.78 -19.43 -22.34
CA GLN A 85 4.09 -20.66 -22.67
C GLN A 85 3.25 -20.51 -23.94
N LEU A 86 2.48 -19.42 -24.08
CA LEU A 86 1.68 -19.12 -25.27
C LEU A 86 2.55 -18.94 -26.50
N GLU A 87 3.69 -18.27 -26.39
CA GLU A 87 4.66 -18.11 -27.47
C GLU A 87 5.14 -19.46 -28.00
N ARG A 88 5.57 -20.37 -27.13
CA ARG A 88 5.95 -21.74 -27.51
C ARG A 88 4.81 -22.53 -28.14
N GLN A 89 3.60 -22.37 -27.62
CA GLN A 89 2.42 -23.03 -28.18
C GLN A 89 2.02 -22.45 -29.54
N SER A 90 2.21 -21.13 -29.74
CA SER A 90 1.88 -20.46 -30.99
C SER A 90 2.70 -20.97 -32.18
N GLU A 91 3.96 -21.36 -31.97
CA GLU A 91 4.81 -21.98 -33.00
C GLU A 91 4.23 -23.29 -33.54
N LEU A 92 3.44 -24.01 -32.74
CA LEU A 92 2.87 -25.32 -33.11
C LEU A 92 1.43 -25.19 -33.58
N SER A 93 0.67 -24.22 -33.10
CA SER A 93 -0.78 -24.11 -33.28
C SER A 93 -1.22 -23.09 -34.33
N GLY A 94 -0.30 -22.28 -34.85
CA GLY A 94 -0.62 -21.19 -35.77
C GLY A 94 -1.31 -19.99 -35.11
N LEU A 95 -1.39 -19.93 -33.78
CA LEU A 95 -1.76 -18.71 -33.05
C LEU A 95 -0.72 -17.63 -33.32
N ARG A 96 -1.14 -16.39 -33.29
CA ARG A 96 -0.25 -15.23 -33.46
C ARG A 96 -0.22 -14.41 -32.19
N MET A 97 0.97 -14.22 -31.62
CA MET A 97 1.14 -13.44 -30.37
C MET A 97 0.58 -12.01 -30.51
N GLY A 98 0.66 -11.40 -31.68
CA GLY A 98 0.08 -10.07 -31.90
C GLY A 98 -1.45 -9.98 -31.86
N ASN A 99 -2.14 -11.11 -31.71
CA ASN A 99 -3.59 -11.17 -31.50
C ASN A 99 -3.96 -11.23 -30.00
N LEU A 100 -2.99 -11.25 -29.09
CA LEU A 100 -3.20 -11.09 -27.65
C LEU A 100 -3.46 -9.63 -27.29
N CYS A 101 -4.43 -9.39 -26.43
CA CYS A 101 -4.61 -8.12 -25.77
C CYS A 101 -3.74 -8.12 -24.51
N VAL A 102 -2.81 -7.18 -24.40
CA VAL A 102 -1.85 -7.07 -23.28
C VAL A 102 -2.10 -5.87 -22.40
N GLU A 103 -3.04 -5.02 -22.75
CA GLU A 103 -3.51 -3.91 -21.92
C GLU A 103 -4.16 -4.46 -20.65
N PHE A 104 -3.87 -3.91 -19.49
CA PHE A 104 -4.26 -4.48 -18.20
C PHE A 104 -5.75 -4.36 -17.87
N ASP A 105 -6.50 -3.53 -18.59
CA ASP A 105 -7.96 -3.53 -18.60
C ASP A 105 -8.55 -4.74 -19.35
N LYS A 106 -7.73 -5.47 -20.16
CA LYS A 106 -8.09 -6.63 -20.99
C LYS A 106 -7.34 -7.90 -20.62
N VAL A 107 -6.35 -7.81 -19.71
CA VAL A 107 -5.74 -8.99 -19.07
C VAL A 107 -6.57 -9.32 -17.84
N TYR A 108 -6.97 -10.57 -17.71
CA TYR A 108 -7.83 -11.04 -16.64
C TYR A 108 -7.05 -11.94 -15.68
N LEU A 109 -7.37 -11.84 -14.39
CA LEU A 109 -6.83 -12.71 -13.35
C LEU A 109 -7.97 -13.56 -12.77
N ASN A 110 -7.73 -14.85 -12.63
CA ASN A 110 -8.65 -15.74 -11.93
C ASN A 110 -8.77 -15.28 -10.47
N GLY A 111 -10.01 -15.09 -9.98
CA GLY A 111 -10.27 -14.51 -8.66
C GLY A 111 -9.74 -15.31 -7.47
N GLU A 112 -9.53 -16.63 -7.64
CA GLU A 112 -9.01 -17.51 -6.59
C GLU A 112 -7.49 -17.71 -6.68
N THR A 113 -6.96 -17.90 -7.90
CA THR A 113 -5.57 -18.33 -8.12
C THR A 113 -4.66 -17.21 -8.57
N LEU A 114 -5.20 -16.04 -8.92
CA LEU A 114 -4.50 -14.90 -9.54
C LEU A 114 -3.75 -15.26 -10.83
N ARG A 115 -4.04 -16.41 -11.44
CA ARG A 115 -3.45 -16.81 -12.72
C ARG A 115 -3.98 -15.94 -13.84
N PRO A 116 -3.10 -15.42 -14.72
CA PRO A 116 -3.50 -14.56 -15.82
C PRO A 116 -4.17 -15.36 -16.95
N ALA A 117 -5.18 -14.75 -17.55
CA ALA A 117 -5.84 -15.19 -18.74
C ALA A 117 -6.02 -14.01 -19.71
N PHE A 118 -5.58 -14.19 -20.94
CA PHE A 118 -5.57 -13.15 -21.96
C PHE A 118 -6.81 -13.22 -22.84
N VAL A 119 -7.28 -12.07 -23.29
CA VAL A 119 -8.20 -11.98 -24.42
C VAL A 119 -7.39 -12.21 -25.69
N TYR A 120 -7.80 -13.15 -26.51
CA TYR A 120 -7.19 -13.44 -27.81
C TYR A 120 -8.18 -13.17 -28.94
N ALA A 121 -7.85 -12.24 -29.81
CA ALA A 121 -8.68 -11.91 -30.98
C ALA A 121 -8.16 -12.63 -32.22
N PRO A 122 -8.80 -13.71 -32.70
CA PRO A 122 -8.32 -14.54 -33.83
C PRO A 122 -8.50 -13.83 -35.17
N LEU A 123 -7.76 -12.73 -35.40
CA LEU A 123 -7.81 -11.95 -36.62
C LEU A 123 -6.79 -12.46 -37.65
N GLU A 124 -7.15 -12.39 -38.96
CA GLU A 124 -6.22 -12.68 -40.05
C GLU A 124 -5.07 -11.69 -40.11
N THR A 125 -5.33 -10.41 -39.77
CA THR A 125 -4.33 -9.34 -39.69
C THR A 125 -3.90 -9.15 -38.26
N ALA A 126 -2.86 -9.87 -37.83
CA ALA A 126 -2.24 -9.65 -36.51
C ALA A 126 -1.35 -8.44 -36.51
N ARG A 127 -1.34 -7.68 -35.41
CA ARG A 127 -0.26 -6.74 -35.09
C ARG A 127 0.99 -7.54 -34.69
N GLU A 128 2.15 -6.89 -34.67
CA GLU A 128 3.30 -7.46 -33.96
C GLU A 128 3.05 -7.39 -32.46
N PHE A 129 3.43 -8.43 -31.74
CA PHE A 129 3.41 -8.42 -30.28
C PHE A 129 4.45 -7.40 -29.79
N SER A 130 4.01 -6.47 -28.96
CA SER A 130 4.85 -5.39 -28.45
C SER A 130 5.24 -5.62 -26.99
N GLU A 131 6.48 -6.04 -26.75
CA GLU A 131 7.03 -6.09 -25.40
C GLU A 131 7.04 -4.70 -24.74
N ALA A 132 7.17 -3.62 -25.54
CA ALA A 132 7.19 -2.26 -25.05
C ALA A 132 5.83 -1.83 -24.48
N GLU A 133 4.71 -2.26 -25.09
CA GLU A 133 3.36 -2.03 -24.57
C GLU A 133 3.18 -2.73 -23.22
N LEU A 134 3.53 -4.01 -23.13
CA LEU A 134 3.42 -4.75 -21.87
C LEU A 134 4.32 -4.17 -20.77
N ARG A 135 5.54 -3.76 -21.13
CA ARG A 135 6.46 -3.07 -20.22
C ARG A 135 5.84 -1.78 -19.67
N HIS A 136 5.19 -1.00 -20.53
CA HIS A 136 4.49 0.23 -20.17
C HIS A 136 3.35 -0.06 -19.18
N GLU A 137 2.49 -1.03 -19.47
CA GLU A 137 1.38 -1.45 -18.61
C GLU A 137 1.85 -1.85 -17.21
N ILE A 138 2.93 -2.65 -17.11
CA ILE A 138 3.52 -3.04 -15.83
C ILE A 138 3.99 -1.81 -15.05
N MET A 139 4.74 -0.92 -15.72
CA MET A 139 5.28 0.28 -15.06
C MET A 139 4.18 1.23 -14.60
N GLU A 140 3.19 1.50 -15.45
CA GLU A 140 2.06 2.36 -15.15
C GLU A 140 1.25 1.82 -13.96
N THR A 141 0.98 0.52 -13.96
CA THR A 141 0.22 -0.13 -12.88
C THR A 141 0.93 -0.01 -11.53
N ILE A 142 2.26 -0.23 -11.48
CA ILE A 142 3.01 -0.07 -10.24
C ILE A 142 3.07 1.40 -9.80
N GLN A 143 3.20 2.34 -10.73
CA GLN A 143 3.31 3.76 -10.43
C GLN A 143 1.98 4.38 -9.99
N SER A 144 0.87 3.94 -10.57
CA SER A 144 -0.47 4.47 -10.27
C SER A 144 -1.05 3.93 -8.95
N ASN A 145 -0.61 2.76 -8.47
CA ASN A 145 -1.17 2.12 -7.29
C ASN A 145 -0.23 2.25 -6.08
N ALA A 146 -0.61 3.08 -5.10
CA ALA A 146 0.19 3.29 -3.89
C ALA A 146 0.33 2.03 -3.03
N CYS A 147 -0.70 1.16 -3.00
CA CYS A 147 -0.71 -0.07 -2.20
C CYS A 147 0.32 -1.12 -2.65
N VAL A 148 0.80 -1.06 -3.89
CA VAL A 148 1.83 -1.99 -4.38
C VAL A 148 3.25 -1.42 -4.32
N ARG A 149 3.46 -0.25 -3.72
CA ARG A 149 4.78 0.38 -3.62
C ARG A 149 5.57 -0.20 -2.45
N ASP A 150 6.74 -0.71 -2.76
CA ASP A 150 7.77 -1.12 -1.80
C ASP A 150 9.15 -1.07 -2.47
N GLU A 151 10.22 -1.37 -1.72
CA GLU A 151 11.58 -1.37 -2.24
C GLU A 151 11.75 -2.37 -3.40
N GLY A 152 11.09 -3.53 -3.35
CA GLY A 152 11.14 -4.54 -4.40
C GLY A 152 10.51 -4.05 -5.70
N ASN A 153 9.35 -3.39 -5.65
CA ASN A 153 8.72 -2.82 -6.83
C ASN A 153 9.46 -1.58 -7.35
N GLU A 154 10.14 -0.81 -6.50
CA GLU A 154 11.05 0.25 -6.94
C GLU A 154 12.26 -0.32 -7.69
N MET A 155 12.81 -1.45 -7.24
CA MET A 155 13.88 -2.16 -7.96
C MET A 155 13.40 -2.69 -9.31
N LEU A 156 12.17 -3.23 -9.36
CA LEU A 156 11.53 -3.69 -10.58
C LEU A 156 11.31 -2.54 -11.57
N LEU A 157 10.82 -1.39 -11.11
CA LEU A 157 10.64 -0.19 -11.95
C LEU A 157 11.96 0.29 -12.54
N ARG A 158 13.05 0.37 -11.75
CA ARG A 158 14.39 0.74 -12.24
C ARG A 158 14.88 -0.22 -13.32
N TYR A 159 14.62 -1.52 -13.15
CA TYR A 159 14.96 -2.52 -14.16
C TYR A 159 14.18 -2.31 -15.46
N LEU A 160 12.88 -2.06 -15.36
CA LEU A 160 12.00 -1.83 -16.52
C LEU A 160 12.26 -0.52 -17.24
N GLN A 161 12.77 0.51 -16.56
CA GLN A 161 13.13 1.80 -17.17
C GLN A 161 14.31 1.71 -18.14
N ASP A 162 15.16 0.72 -17.99
CA ASP A 162 16.27 0.49 -18.91
C ASP A 162 15.80 -0.34 -20.13
N PRO A 163 15.73 0.25 -21.33
CA PRO A 163 15.29 -0.45 -22.53
C PRO A 163 16.24 -1.56 -22.99
N GLY A 164 17.47 -1.58 -22.47
CA GLY A 164 18.44 -2.65 -22.75
C GLY A 164 18.13 -3.96 -22.04
N ASN A 165 17.29 -3.93 -21.01
CA ASN A 165 16.90 -5.12 -20.26
C ASN A 165 15.76 -5.86 -20.98
N GLY A 166 15.87 -7.17 -21.18
CA GLY A 166 14.82 -8.00 -21.75
C GLY A 166 13.63 -8.13 -20.79
N LEU A 167 12.40 -8.08 -21.32
CA LEU A 167 11.20 -8.24 -20.49
C LEU A 167 11.14 -9.64 -19.85
N TYR A 168 11.48 -10.67 -20.59
CA TYR A 168 11.49 -12.06 -20.10
C TYR A 168 12.61 -12.38 -19.10
N ASP A 169 13.65 -11.54 -19.02
CA ASP A 169 14.71 -11.68 -18.02
C ASP A 169 14.18 -11.41 -16.60
N LEU A 170 13.03 -10.74 -16.50
CA LEU A 170 12.32 -10.56 -15.22
C LEU A 170 11.92 -11.89 -14.57
N ILE A 171 11.73 -12.96 -15.34
CA ILE A 171 11.43 -14.30 -14.81
C ILE A 171 12.54 -14.74 -13.83
N ASP A 172 13.78 -14.44 -14.16
CA ASP A 172 14.93 -14.76 -13.30
C ASP A 172 15.28 -13.63 -12.32
N ARG A 173 14.81 -12.40 -12.59
CA ARG A 173 15.12 -11.23 -11.76
C ARG A 173 14.15 -11.05 -10.59
N ILE A 174 12.86 -11.28 -10.78
CA ILE A 174 11.84 -11.11 -9.72
C ILE A 174 12.16 -11.94 -8.47
N PRO A 175 12.52 -13.24 -8.54
CA PRO A 175 12.91 -14.01 -7.37
C PRO A 175 14.13 -13.43 -6.63
N LYS A 176 15.06 -12.81 -7.34
CA LYS A 176 16.23 -12.16 -6.74
C LYS A 176 15.84 -10.87 -6.03
N ILE A 177 14.95 -10.07 -6.64
CA ILE A 177 14.37 -8.87 -6.04
C ILE A 177 13.65 -9.23 -4.73
N GLU A 178 12.84 -10.29 -4.71
CA GLU A 178 12.19 -10.78 -3.50
C GLU A 178 13.20 -11.15 -2.40
N GLN A 179 14.28 -11.81 -2.77
CA GLN A 179 15.34 -12.18 -1.84
C GLN A 179 16.10 -10.94 -1.33
N GLU A 180 16.36 -9.96 -2.20
CA GLU A 180 17.05 -8.72 -1.86
C GLU A 180 16.16 -7.83 -0.96
N ALA A 181 14.87 -7.68 -1.28
CA ALA A 181 13.91 -6.90 -0.50
C ALA A 181 13.58 -7.53 0.87
N SER A 182 13.63 -8.87 0.96
CA SER A 182 13.43 -9.61 2.23
C SER A 182 14.67 -9.63 3.11
N ARG A 183 15.81 -9.13 2.64
CA ARG A 183 17.04 -9.08 3.43
C ARG A 183 16.89 -7.99 4.48
N PRO A 184 17.05 -8.32 5.78
CA PRO A 184 17.04 -7.26 6.79
C PRO A 184 18.11 -6.25 6.40
N ALA A 185 17.73 -4.97 6.42
CA ALA A 185 18.66 -3.89 6.14
C ALA A 185 19.93 -4.12 6.95
N PRO A 186 21.13 -4.04 6.35
CA PRO A 186 22.37 -4.17 7.11
C PRO A 186 22.26 -3.22 8.30
N ALA A 187 22.36 -3.77 9.50
CA ALA A 187 22.30 -2.97 10.71
C ALA A 187 23.25 -1.79 10.49
N PRO A 188 22.76 -0.54 10.64
CA PRO A 188 23.58 0.62 10.33
C PRO A 188 24.90 0.45 11.09
N GLU A 189 26.02 0.52 10.40
CA GLU A 189 27.39 0.48 10.97
C GLU A 189 27.66 1.71 11.85
N HIS A 190 26.63 2.21 12.51
CA HIS A 190 26.68 3.33 13.45
C HIS A 190 26.95 2.88 14.89
N GLY A 191 27.47 1.66 15.11
CA GLY A 191 27.88 1.23 16.44
C GLY A 191 28.80 2.23 17.13
N GLU A 192 29.75 2.81 16.40
CA GLU A 192 30.67 3.80 16.94
C GLU A 192 30.05 5.18 17.12
N ALA A 193 29.28 5.67 16.15
CA ALA A 193 28.61 6.98 16.26
C ALA A 193 27.51 6.97 17.31
N PHE A 194 26.74 5.88 17.40
CA PHE A 194 25.70 5.72 18.43
C PHE A 194 26.30 5.56 19.84
N HIS A 195 27.43 4.83 19.97
CA HIS A 195 28.17 4.78 21.22
C HIS A 195 28.76 6.14 21.61
N GLN A 196 29.29 6.90 20.67
CA GLN A 196 29.79 8.26 20.94
C GLN A 196 28.66 9.19 21.38
N LEU A 197 27.50 9.17 20.72
CA LEU A 197 26.32 9.96 21.12
C LEU A 197 25.75 9.54 22.49
N GLN A 198 25.77 8.25 22.82
CA GLN A 198 25.36 7.79 24.15
C GLN A 198 26.34 8.22 25.25
N VAL A 199 27.64 8.18 24.97
CA VAL A 199 28.68 8.62 25.91
C VAL A 199 28.58 10.14 26.11
N GLU A 200 28.35 10.90 25.05
CA GLU A 200 28.19 12.35 25.10
C GLU A 200 26.90 12.79 25.82
N ASN A 201 25.79 12.12 25.58
CA ASN A 201 24.53 12.31 26.31
C ASN A 201 24.66 11.96 27.81
N ARG A 202 25.43 10.91 28.13
CA ARG A 202 25.72 10.55 29.53
C ARG A 202 26.54 11.63 30.24
N ARG A 203 27.55 12.20 29.53
CA ARG A 203 28.34 13.33 30.05
C ARG A 203 27.51 14.62 30.22
N LEU A 204 26.63 14.90 29.27
CA LEU A 204 25.70 16.04 29.36
C LEU A 204 24.70 15.90 30.52
N ARG A 205 24.13 14.71 30.72
CA ARG A 205 23.23 14.41 31.87
C ARG A 205 23.97 14.52 33.20
N GLN A 206 25.22 14.05 33.30
CA GLN A 206 26.02 14.23 34.53
C GLN A 206 26.35 15.70 34.80
N ARG A 207 26.63 16.48 33.77
CA ARG A 207 26.85 17.92 33.92
C ARG A 207 25.54 18.65 34.31
N MET A 208 24.41 18.33 33.74
CA MET A 208 23.10 18.88 34.13
C MET A 208 22.74 18.55 35.60
N LEU A 209 23.02 17.31 36.05
CA LEU A 209 22.80 16.94 37.46
C LEU A 209 23.70 17.70 38.42
N LEU A 210 24.97 17.97 38.05
CA LEU A 210 25.88 18.75 38.86
C LEU A 210 25.47 20.26 38.93
N PHE A 211 25.06 20.84 37.80
CA PHE A 211 24.59 22.23 37.77
C PHE A 211 23.21 22.40 38.40
N GLY A 212 22.28 21.41 38.17
CA GLY A 212 20.97 21.39 38.81
C GLY A 212 21.07 21.25 40.33
N GLY A 213 21.96 20.37 40.81
CA GLY A 213 22.22 20.18 42.25
C GLY A 213 22.79 21.46 42.90
N ALA A 214 23.74 22.15 42.23
CA ALA A 214 24.31 23.39 42.72
C ALA A 214 23.28 24.53 42.77
N ALA A 215 22.37 24.62 41.77
CA ALA A 215 21.30 25.63 41.76
C ALA A 215 20.27 25.40 42.89
N VAL A 216 19.88 24.13 43.12
CA VAL A 216 18.98 23.80 44.22
C VAL A 216 19.63 24.09 45.58
N LEU A 217 20.92 23.81 45.78
CA LEU A 217 21.63 24.11 47.00
C LEU A 217 21.69 25.60 47.24
N LEU A 218 21.93 26.41 46.20
CA LEU A 218 21.94 27.88 46.25
C LEU A 218 20.55 28.43 46.66
N ILE A 219 19.48 27.91 46.09
CA ILE A 219 18.11 28.28 46.44
C ILE A 219 17.82 27.96 47.90
N VAL A 220 18.21 26.75 48.37
CA VAL A 220 18.04 26.35 49.78
C VAL A 220 18.80 27.30 50.72
N ILE A 221 20.04 27.67 50.39
CA ILE A 221 20.84 28.63 51.19
C ILE A 221 20.17 30.00 51.21
N VAL A 222 19.68 30.50 50.09
CA VAL A 222 18.98 31.79 50.03
C VAL A 222 17.68 31.75 50.85
N VAL A 223 16.90 30.69 50.77
CA VAL A 223 15.67 30.47 51.56
C VAL A 223 16.02 30.45 53.05
N LEU A 224 17.06 29.73 53.47
CA LEU A 224 17.50 29.69 54.86
C LEU A 224 17.96 31.06 55.33
N LEU A 225 18.72 31.81 54.53
CA LEU A 225 19.12 33.17 54.87
C LEU A 225 17.94 34.13 55.02
N VAL A 226 16.90 34.01 54.17
CA VAL A 226 15.67 34.80 54.25
C VAL A 226 14.86 34.41 55.48
N LEU A 227 14.80 33.13 55.84
CA LEU A 227 14.10 32.67 57.03
C LEU A 227 14.80 33.06 58.32
N PHE A 228 16.13 33.09 58.34
CA PHE A 228 16.92 33.59 59.49
C PHE A 228 16.95 35.10 59.60
N SER A 229 16.69 35.82 58.50
CA SER A 229 16.63 37.30 58.47
C SER A 229 15.28 37.87 58.91
N ARG A 230 14.24 37.05 59.02
CA ARG A 230 12.93 37.47 59.52
C ARG A 230 12.77 37.08 60.98
N GLY A 231 13.40 37.93 61.84
CA GLY A 231 12.96 38.08 63.18
C GLY A 231 11.83 39.12 63.23
N ASP A 232 10.71 38.69 63.82
CA ASP A 232 9.60 39.46 64.34
C ASP A 232 8.96 40.55 63.47
N GLU A 233 7.76 40.23 62.94
CA GLU A 233 6.59 41.11 63.03
C GLU A 233 5.34 40.39 62.59
N GLU A 234 4.26 40.47 63.41
CA GLU A 234 2.95 39.84 63.28
C GLU A 234 2.03 40.53 62.24
N PRO A 235 0.86 39.95 61.92
CA PRO A 235 0.21 40.00 60.62
C PRO A 235 -0.89 41.08 60.55
N VAL A 236 -1.04 41.69 59.37
CA VAL A 236 -2.30 42.34 58.98
C VAL A 236 -2.64 41.94 57.56
N GLY A 237 -3.89 41.45 57.40
CA GLY A 237 -4.40 40.91 56.15
C GLY A 237 -4.69 41.92 55.06
N ALA A 238 -4.86 41.41 53.90
CA ALA A 238 -5.94 41.69 52.96
C ALA A 238 -5.64 41.04 51.59
N ALA A 239 -6.69 40.52 51.05
CA ALA A 239 -6.78 39.86 49.73
C ALA A 239 -6.30 40.76 48.56
N THR A 240 -5.78 40.13 47.51
CA THR A 240 -6.11 40.43 46.13
C THR A 240 -5.36 39.52 45.19
N GLU A 241 -6.15 38.77 44.42
CA GLU A 241 -5.99 38.30 43.05
C GLU A 241 -4.64 37.77 42.55
N ALA A 242 -4.77 36.56 41.99
CA ALA A 242 -3.79 35.79 41.23
C ALA A 242 -3.44 36.41 39.87
N PRO A 243 -2.28 36.03 39.32
CA PRO A 243 -2.37 35.53 37.95
C PRO A 243 -1.94 34.04 37.82
N ALA A 244 -2.62 33.39 36.93
CA ALA A 244 -2.55 32.01 36.59
C ALA A 244 -1.13 31.50 36.33
N THR A 245 -0.69 30.60 37.17
CA THR A 245 0.40 29.66 36.83
C THR A 245 -0.23 28.44 36.22
N GLN A 246 0.13 28.14 34.99
CA GLN A 246 -0.30 26.94 34.25
C GLN A 246 -0.03 25.72 35.12
N ALA A 247 -1.11 25.09 35.49
CA ALA A 247 -1.12 23.80 36.15
C ALA A 247 -0.52 22.75 35.18
N VAL A 248 0.43 21.99 35.70
CA VAL A 248 0.76 20.66 35.16
C VAL A 248 -0.52 19.86 35.19
N THR A 249 -1.14 19.71 34.02
CA THR A 249 -2.35 18.90 33.84
C THR A 249 -1.96 17.47 34.10
N THR A 250 -2.45 16.90 35.18
CA THR A 250 -2.61 15.46 35.34
C THR A 250 -3.37 15.00 34.10
N GLU A 251 -2.77 14.14 33.31
CA GLU A 251 -3.39 13.55 32.10
C GLU A 251 -4.73 12.93 32.53
N ALA A 252 -5.82 13.62 32.23
CA ALA A 252 -7.15 13.05 32.39
C ALA A 252 -7.25 11.89 31.41
N ALA A 253 -7.70 10.72 31.90
CA ALA A 253 -7.92 9.57 31.03
C ALA A 253 -9.01 9.95 30.00
N LEU A 254 -8.64 9.93 28.73
CA LEU A 254 -9.57 10.14 27.62
C LEU A 254 -10.56 8.97 27.52
N MET A 255 -11.77 9.23 27.05
CA MET A 255 -12.71 8.16 26.75
C MET A 255 -12.23 7.36 25.54
N PRO A 256 -12.50 6.05 25.47
CA PRO A 256 -12.19 5.26 24.29
C PRO A 256 -12.83 5.88 23.04
N GLY A 257 -12.02 6.18 22.02
CA GLY A 257 -12.45 6.79 20.79
C GLY A 257 -12.41 8.33 20.74
N ASP A 258 -12.31 9.01 21.87
CA ASP A 258 -12.19 10.47 21.97
C ASP A 258 -10.70 10.84 22.04
N LEU A 259 -10.09 11.07 20.89
CA LEU A 259 -8.65 11.34 20.79
C LEU A 259 -8.33 12.81 20.96
N ASN A 260 -9.29 13.72 20.66
CA ASN A 260 -9.11 15.16 20.79
C ASN A 260 -9.47 15.66 22.20
N GLY A 261 -10.19 14.88 23.00
CA GLY A 261 -10.56 15.19 24.39
C GLY A 261 -11.75 16.15 24.50
N ASP A 262 -12.60 16.25 23.48
CA ASP A 262 -13.77 17.13 23.49
C ASP A 262 -15.03 16.49 24.10
N GLY A 263 -14.97 15.21 24.44
CA GLY A 263 -16.03 14.41 25.04
C GLY A 263 -17.02 13.84 24.04
N LYS A 264 -16.67 13.82 22.74
CA LYS A 264 -17.46 13.23 21.65
C LYS A 264 -16.59 12.35 20.80
N ILE A 265 -17.20 11.43 20.07
CA ILE A 265 -16.54 10.61 19.06
C ILE A 265 -17.01 11.10 17.71
N THR A 266 -16.10 11.74 16.97
CA THR A 266 -16.41 12.44 15.72
C THR A 266 -15.41 12.09 14.61
N ARG A 267 -15.65 12.65 13.43
CA ARG A 267 -14.71 12.53 12.32
C ARG A 267 -13.32 13.07 12.65
N GLU A 268 -13.22 14.06 13.52
CA GLU A 268 -11.94 14.67 13.92
C GLU A 268 -11.05 13.66 14.66
N ASP A 269 -11.64 12.81 15.52
CA ASP A 269 -10.92 11.74 16.20
C ASP A 269 -10.46 10.66 15.23
N ARG A 270 -11.32 10.33 14.26
CA ARG A 270 -10.96 9.38 13.21
C ARG A 270 -9.80 9.90 12.34
N ASP A 271 -9.78 11.18 12.00
CA ASP A 271 -8.71 11.79 11.23
C ASP A 271 -7.39 11.78 12.03
N LEU A 272 -7.43 11.97 13.36
CA LEU A 272 -6.28 11.81 14.26
C LEU A 272 -5.78 10.36 14.30
N LEU A 273 -6.70 9.40 14.39
CA LEU A 273 -6.36 7.97 14.41
C LEU A 273 -5.71 7.54 13.10
N ILE A 274 -6.31 7.89 11.96
CA ILE A 274 -5.78 7.60 10.62
C ILE A 274 -4.39 8.25 10.43
N GLY A 275 -4.21 9.50 10.85
CA GLY A 275 -2.92 10.18 10.80
C GLY A 275 -1.86 9.47 11.65
N SER A 276 -2.24 8.88 12.77
CA SER A 276 -1.33 8.08 13.61
C SER A 276 -0.96 6.75 12.96
N VAL A 277 -1.93 6.03 12.39
CA VAL A 277 -1.70 4.75 11.68
C VAL A 277 -0.79 4.97 10.47
N ASN A 278 -0.94 6.10 9.77
CA ASN A 278 -0.07 6.49 8.64
C ASN A 278 1.31 7.01 9.08
N GLY A 279 1.54 7.20 10.40
CA GLY A 279 2.80 7.73 10.92
C GLY A 279 2.98 9.24 10.77
N GLU A 280 1.91 9.97 10.43
CA GLU A 280 1.91 11.43 10.28
C GLU A 280 1.75 12.15 11.62
N ILE A 281 1.08 11.52 12.59
CA ILE A 281 0.78 12.08 13.91
C ILE A 281 1.32 11.13 14.99
N LEU A 282 1.98 11.70 15.99
CA LEU A 282 2.38 10.96 17.20
C LEU A 282 1.34 11.18 18.29
N LEU A 283 0.68 10.12 18.72
CA LEU A 283 -0.27 10.15 19.82
C LEU A 283 0.46 10.23 21.17
N SER A 284 -0.06 10.99 22.12
CA SER A 284 0.34 10.93 23.53
C SER A 284 -0.04 9.57 24.14
N PRO A 285 0.56 9.17 25.27
CA PRO A 285 0.20 7.91 25.93
C PRO A 285 -1.30 7.79 26.28
N ALA A 286 -1.97 8.90 26.62
CA ALA A 286 -3.40 8.93 26.88
C ALA A 286 -4.23 8.72 25.59
N GLN A 287 -3.85 9.39 24.50
CA GLN A 287 -4.48 9.23 23.21
C GLN A 287 -4.25 7.83 22.64
N TRP A 288 -3.05 7.28 22.82
CA TRP A 288 -2.74 5.92 22.35
C TRP A 288 -3.66 4.88 23.02
N LYS A 289 -3.88 5.03 24.33
CA LYS A 289 -4.80 4.15 25.07
C LYS A 289 -6.27 4.35 24.69
N ALA A 290 -6.66 5.56 24.31
CA ALA A 290 -8.01 5.85 23.82
C ALA A 290 -8.22 5.38 22.37
N ALA A 291 -7.15 5.22 21.60
CA ALA A 291 -7.12 4.79 20.22
C ALA A 291 -7.17 3.26 20.06
N ASP A 292 -6.60 2.50 21.01
CA ASP A 292 -6.64 1.03 21.05
C ASP A 292 -8.04 0.57 21.49
N LEU A 293 -8.97 0.50 20.55
CA LEU A 293 -10.38 0.23 20.81
C LEU A 293 -10.67 -1.26 20.98
N ASN A 294 -9.96 -2.11 20.25
CA ASN A 294 -10.07 -3.57 20.33
C ASN A 294 -9.28 -4.15 21.52
N GLY A 295 -8.39 -3.39 22.15
CA GLY A 295 -7.62 -3.78 23.33
C GLY A 295 -6.49 -4.79 23.04
N ASP A 296 -6.03 -4.87 21.79
CA ASP A 296 -4.99 -5.82 21.39
C ASP A 296 -3.56 -5.30 21.65
N GLY A 297 -3.43 -4.06 22.09
CA GLY A 297 -2.16 -3.39 22.40
C GLY A 297 -1.48 -2.81 21.17
N LYS A 298 -2.19 -2.59 20.08
CA LYS A 298 -1.74 -1.88 18.89
C LYS A 298 -2.75 -0.78 18.54
N VAL A 299 -2.32 0.14 17.71
CA VAL A 299 -3.17 1.15 17.08
C VAL A 299 -3.02 0.99 15.57
N ASP A 300 -4.04 0.40 14.92
CA ASP A 300 -4.00 0.08 13.49
C ASP A 300 -5.36 0.27 12.80
N MET A 301 -5.51 -0.29 11.59
CA MET A 301 -6.73 -0.12 10.79
C MET A 301 -7.96 -0.82 11.37
N ASP A 302 -7.78 -1.81 12.25
CA ASP A 302 -8.88 -2.49 12.91
C ASP A 302 -9.56 -1.55 13.92
N ASP A 303 -8.78 -0.71 14.64
CA ASP A 303 -9.30 0.34 15.51
C ASP A 303 -10.02 1.44 14.72
N CYS A 304 -9.51 1.78 13.52
CA CYS A 304 -10.20 2.73 12.62
C CYS A 304 -11.60 2.22 12.22
N ALA A 305 -11.73 0.91 12.01
CA ALA A 305 -13.02 0.30 11.69
C ALA A 305 -13.98 0.36 12.87
N GLU A 306 -13.50 0.08 14.10
CA GLU A 306 -14.31 0.18 15.33
C GLU A 306 -14.72 1.62 15.63
N LEU A 307 -13.80 2.59 15.48
CA LEU A 307 -14.11 4.01 15.66
C LEU A 307 -15.21 4.48 14.69
N THR A 308 -15.18 4.01 13.44
CA THR A 308 -16.20 4.33 12.44
C THR A 308 -17.58 3.78 12.81
N MET A 309 -17.64 2.65 13.54
CA MET A 309 -18.91 2.10 14.05
C MET A 309 -19.44 2.94 15.23
N LEU A 310 -18.56 3.34 16.15
CA LEU A 310 -18.91 4.18 17.30
C LEU A 310 -19.39 5.59 16.86
N GLU A 311 -18.79 6.18 15.84
CA GLU A 311 -19.21 7.45 15.25
C GLU A 311 -20.66 7.38 14.74
N ARG A 312 -21.06 6.26 14.10
CA ARG A 312 -22.43 6.06 13.59
C ARG A 312 -23.48 5.81 14.65
N GLU A 313 -23.10 5.28 15.81
CA GLU A 313 -24.01 5.04 16.93
C GLU A 313 -24.24 6.32 17.75
N GLY A 314 -23.35 7.32 17.62
CA GLY A 314 -23.44 8.61 18.32
C GLY A 314 -24.21 9.71 17.56
N GLU A 315 -24.56 9.50 16.28
CA GLU A 315 -25.45 10.38 15.48
C GLU A 315 -26.93 10.00 15.70
#